data_61e00a636706ab2b30655c916dc4b149
#
_entry.id   61e00a636706ab2b30655c916dc4b149
#
_cell.length_a   1.000
_cell.length_b   1.000
_cell.length_c   1.000
_cell.angle_alpha   90.00
_cell.angle_beta   90.00
_cell.angle_gamma   90.00
#
_symmetry.space_group_name_H-M   'P 1'
#
loop_
_entity.id
_entity.type
_entity.pdbx_description
1 polymer ?
#
loop_
_entity_poly.entity_id
_entity_poly.type
_entity_poly.pdbx_seq_one_letter_code
_entity_poly.pdbx_strand_id
1 'polypeptide(L)'
;YSDPDAIRVGDKYYMVASDFHFMGMQMLESDDLVNWTLVSKVYDRINLTQYEEMDAYAEGSWAPALRYHDGKFWVFFCTPYDGLFMTTATDPQGPWAPLHHVKDVDNWEDPCPFWDEDGQAYLGRSILGAGPIIIHKMSPDGRELLDEGRTVYTGPVAEGTKIHKFGEYYYLSIPEGGVQTGWQTILRSKNIYGPYEKKVVLEQGMTAINGPHQGSIVDTPDGEWWFLHFQERNPIGRVVHLQPMHWKDGWPVIGVDQDMNGIGEPVLTWQNPGWKVHKNATELREDKMLEVKDKGCLPAHSDDFNSPELGLQWQFNHNPVDGEWSLTERKGWLTINALKGESFRKARNTIAQKSMGYVGEFTVKLDLSSLKENDYAGLAMMAQWNWQVGVMKKDGKLYLYKGSDDNAVEVSMPYMKNVIYLRIHLNALANTYSFSYSENNKDFTPIGDSTDMWNGHWKGLHPAVFCYNTEGKGGKAHFDWAIYDIKDNHIVYKTKDE
;
A
#
# COMPACT_ATOMS: atom_id res chain seq x y z
N TYR A 1 -3.58 1.58 0.28
CA TYR A 1 -2.93 0.73 1.29
C TYR A 1 -3.71 -0.58 1.43
N SER A 2 -3.21 -1.64 0.80
CA SER A 2 -3.85 -2.96 0.76
C SER A 2 -3.54 -3.74 2.03
N ASP A 3 -4.49 -4.56 2.51
CA ASP A 3 -4.29 -5.48 3.64
C ASP A 3 -3.69 -4.77 4.88
N PRO A 4 -4.32 -3.72 5.40
CA PRO A 4 -3.76 -2.94 6.48
C PRO A 4 -3.67 -3.75 7.78
N ASP A 5 -2.54 -3.64 8.47
CA ASP A 5 -2.42 -4.13 9.84
C ASP A 5 -1.92 -3.00 10.75
N ALA A 6 -2.74 -2.66 11.75
CA ALA A 6 -2.47 -1.56 12.66
C ALA A 6 -2.47 -2.02 14.12
N ILE A 7 -1.64 -1.37 14.91
CA ILE A 7 -1.54 -1.58 16.36
C ILE A 7 -1.48 -0.27 17.10
N ARG A 8 -1.84 -0.29 18.39
CA ARG A 8 -1.55 0.80 19.33
C ARG A 8 -0.31 0.49 20.16
N VAL A 9 0.57 1.47 20.29
CA VAL A 9 1.70 1.42 21.24
C VAL A 9 1.71 2.71 22.03
N GLY A 10 1.42 2.62 23.33
CA GLY A 10 1.21 3.79 24.16
C GLY A 10 -0.02 4.58 23.73
N ASP A 11 0.16 5.83 23.34
CA ASP A 11 -0.87 6.75 22.88
C ASP A 11 -0.82 7.01 21.36
N LYS A 12 -0.08 6.19 20.62
CA LYS A 12 0.08 6.28 19.17
C LYS A 12 -0.33 5.00 18.47
N TYR A 13 -0.67 5.12 17.20
CA TYR A 13 -1.02 4.03 16.30
C TYR A 13 -0.01 3.89 15.19
N TYR A 14 0.25 2.66 14.78
CA TYR A 14 1.17 2.32 13.70
C TYR A 14 0.51 1.38 12.73
N MET A 15 0.77 1.54 11.44
CA MET A 15 0.19 0.72 10.38
C MET A 15 1.21 0.37 9.30
N VAL A 16 1.14 -0.85 8.82
CA VAL A 16 1.79 -1.35 7.61
C VAL A 16 0.75 -1.88 6.63
N ALA A 17 1.14 -2.04 5.37
CA ALA A 17 0.26 -2.55 4.31
C ALA A 17 1.07 -3.33 3.28
N SER A 18 0.41 -4.10 2.42
CA SER A 18 1.04 -4.77 1.29
C SER A 18 1.65 -3.76 0.32
N ASP A 19 2.87 -4.03 -0.13
CA ASP A 19 3.57 -3.21 -1.12
C ASP A 19 3.93 -3.98 -2.39
N PHE A 20 3.61 -5.28 -2.44
CA PHE A 20 3.84 -6.14 -3.59
C PHE A 20 5.32 -6.11 -3.99
N HIS A 21 5.66 -5.82 -5.25
CA HIS A 21 7.04 -5.71 -5.71
C HIS A 21 7.70 -4.35 -5.42
N PHE A 22 6.94 -3.38 -4.91
CA PHE A 22 7.52 -2.08 -4.55
C PHE A 22 8.38 -2.19 -3.29
N MET A 23 9.60 -1.67 -3.34
CA MET A 23 10.54 -1.74 -2.24
C MET A 23 10.39 -0.57 -1.27
N GLY A 24 10.58 -0.88 -0.01
CA GLY A 24 10.39 0.06 1.08
C GLY A 24 8.96 0.02 1.62
N MET A 25 8.57 -1.09 2.27
CA MET A 25 7.29 -1.17 3.00
C MET A 25 7.17 0.02 3.95
N GLN A 26 6.11 0.79 3.76
CA GLN A 26 5.91 2.03 4.49
C GLN A 26 5.34 1.75 5.90
N MET A 27 5.97 2.34 6.92
CA MET A 27 5.43 2.46 8.27
C MET A 27 4.71 3.80 8.38
N LEU A 28 3.44 3.75 8.77
CA LEU A 28 2.64 4.94 9.06
C LEU A 28 2.43 5.06 10.57
N GLU A 29 2.40 6.29 11.06
CA GLU A 29 2.09 6.66 12.42
C GLU A 29 0.85 7.57 12.45
N SER A 30 0.00 7.40 13.44
CA SER A 30 -1.15 8.26 13.68
C SER A 30 -1.32 8.53 15.17
N ASP A 31 -1.85 9.70 15.47
CA ASP A 31 -2.28 10.07 16.82
C ASP A 31 -3.76 9.77 17.08
N ASP A 32 -4.56 9.52 16.03
CA ASP A 32 -6.03 9.52 16.12
C ASP A 32 -6.72 8.49 15.22
N LEU A 33 -5.99 7.58 14.56
CA LEU A 33 -6.48 6.60 13.58
C LEU A 33 -7.02 7.20 12.26
N VAL A 34 -7.06 8.52 12.13
CA VAL A 34 -7.61 9.23 10.96
C VAL A 34 -6.51 9.92 10.16
N ASN A 35 -5.59 10.60 10.86
CA ASN A 35 -4.50 11.34 10.26
C ASN A 35 -3.22 10.52 10.34
N TRP A 36 -2.66 10.16 9.18
CA TRP A 36 -1.51 9.27 9.08
C TRP A 36 -0.29 9.95 8.49
N THR A 37 0.86 9.72 9.06
CA THR A 37 2.15 10.24 8.61
C THR A 37 3.11 9.08 8.32
N LEU A 38 3.83 9.15 7.21
CA LEU A 38 4.90 8.21 6.91
C LEU A 38 6.10 8.48 7.82
N VAL A 39 6.58 7.46 8.53
CA VAL A 39 7.68 7.63 9.51
C VAL A 39 8.93 6.83 9.16
N SER A 40 8.82 5.75 8.41
CA SER A 40 9.98 4.98 7.93
C SER A 40 9.63 4.03 6.78
N LYS A 41 10.65 3.36 6.29
CA LYS A 41 10.56 2.17 5.45
C LYS A 41 11.04 0.97 6.27
N VAL A 42 10.23 -0.09 6.32
CA VAL A 42 10.50 -1.30 7.11
C VAL A 42 11.68 -2.09 6.54
N TYR A 43 11.87 -2.04 5.23
CA TYR A 43 13.02 -2.61 4.53
C TYR A 43 13.24 -1.87 3.20
N ASP A 44 14.47 -1.91 2.69
CA ASP A 44 14.82 -1.25 1.43
C ASP A 44 14.84 -2.20 0.25
N ARG A 45 15.05 -3.50 0.49
CA ARG A 45 15.14 -4.53 -0.56
C ARG A 45 14.83 -5.92 -0.03
N ILE A 46 14.45 -6.79 -0.93
CA ILE A 46 14.38 -8.25 -0.70
C ILE A 46 15.57 -8.86 -1.44
N ASN A 47 16.53 -9.44 -0.71
CA ASN A 47 17.80 -9.93 -1.25
C ASN A 47 17.63 -11.29 -1.95
N LEU A 48 16.82 -11.31 -3.01
CA LEU A 48 16.56 -12.47 -3.86
C LEU A 48 16.73 -12.07 -5.33
N THR A 49 17.23 -12.99 -6.15
CA THR A 49 17.63 -12.71 -7.55
C THR A 49 16.49 -12.16 -8.39
N GLN A 50 15.28 -12.67 -8.26
CA GLN A 50 14.11 -12.22 -9.03
C GLN A 50 13.74 -10.75 -8.78
N TYR A 51 14.11 -10.18 -7.63
CA TYR A 51 13.91 -8.76 -7.34
C TYR A 51 15.04 -7.89 -7.91
N GLU A 52 16.22 -8.45 -8.11
CA GLU A 52 17.33 -7.81 -8.85
C GLU A 52 17.09 -7.83 -10.35
N GLU A 53 16.55 -8.93 -10.88
CA GLU A 53 16.30 -9.14 -12.31
C GLU A 53 14.96 -8.58 -12.77
N MET A 54 14.15 -7.99 -11.89
CA MET A 54 12.83 -7.41 -12.19
C MET A 54 11.79 -8.44 -12.63
N ASP A 55 11.89 -9.68 -12.17
CA ASP A 55 10.99 -10.78 -12.54
C ASP A 55 9.82 -10.97 -11.56
N ALA A 56 10.00 -10.62 -10.30
CA ALA A 56 9.01 -10.78 -9.24
C ALA A 56 7.88 -9.71 -9.26
N TYR A 57 7.32 -9.42 -10.43
CA TYR A 57 6.30 -8.39 -10.58
C TYR A 57 5.01 -8.76 -9.85
N ALA A 58 4.64 -7.97 -8.85
CA ALA A 58 3.53 -8.18 -7.92
C ALA A 58 3.71 -9.33 -6.91
N GLU A 59 4.89 -9.92 -6.80
CA GLU A 59 5.18 -11.10 -6.00
C GLU A 59 5.94 -10.78 -4.69
N GLY A 60 6.10 -9.51 -4.33
CA GLY A 60 6.80 -9.09 -3.11
C GLY A 60 5.96 -9.24 -1.84
N SER A 61 5.96 -8.21 -0.99
CA SER A 61 5.29 -8.29 0.32
C SER A 61 3.77 -8.31 0.21
N TRP A 62 3.15 -9.35 0.76
CA TRP A 62 1.71 -9.53 0.83
C TRP A 62 1.25 -9.58 2.28
N ALA A 63 0.13 -8.91 2.58
CA ALA A 63 -0.61 -8.91 3.83
C ALA A 63 0.28 -8.99 5.10
N PRO A 64 1.11 -7.97 5.37
CA PRO A 64 2.01 -7.96 6.50
C PRO A 64 1.25 -7.98 7.82
N ALA A 65 1.88 -8.51 8.87
CA ALA A 65 1.44 -8.34 10.24
C ALA A 65 2.42 -7.47 11.01
N LEU A 66 1.88 -6.49 11.73
CA LEU A 66 2.61 -5.62 12.64
C LEU A 66 2.26 -5.99 14.08
N ARG A 67 3.27 -6.19 14.91
CA ARG A 67 3.09 -6.46 16.35
C ARG A 67 4.10 -5.67 17.17
N TYR A 68 3.75 -5.43 18.43
CA TYR A 68 4.68 -4.88 19.41
C TYR A 68 4.82 -5.87 20.56
N HIS A 69 6.02 -6.37 20.77
CA HIS A 69 6.33 -7.36 21.79
C HIS A 69 7.73 -7.16 22.32
N ASP A 70 7.92 -7.28 23.63
CA ASP A 70 9.22 -7.15 24.33
C ASP A 70 10.00 -5.88 23.91
N GLY A 71 9.30 -4.73 23.87
CA GLY A 71 9.90 -3.43 23.56
C GLY A 71 10.31 -3.23 22.10
N LYS A 72 9.82 -4.06 21.19
CA LYS A 72 10.14 -4.00 19.76
C LYS A 72 8.88 -4.06 18.89
N PHE A 73 8.95 -3.40 17.77
CA PHE A 73 8.07 -3.61 16.63
C PHE A 73 8.55 -4.82 15.84
N TRP A 74 7.60 -5.65 15.41
CA TRP A 74 7.82 -6.86 14.63
C TRP A 74 6.95 -6.79 13.39
N VAL A 75 7.57 -6.97 12.23
CA VAL A 75 6.85 -7.09 10.97
C VAL A 75 7.14 -8.46 10.36
N PHE A 76 6.06 -9.18 10.03
CA PHE A 76 6.10 -10.45 9.31
C PHE A 76 5.31 -10.27 8.01
N PHE A 77 5.78 -10.84 6.92
CA PHE A 77 5.06 -10.91 5.65
C PHE A 77 5.46 -12.16 4.87
N CYS A 78 4.58 -12.58 3.98
CA CYS A 78 4.92 -13.59 2.99
C CYS A 78 5.10 -12.95 1.61
N THR A 79 5.95 -13.57 0.80
CA THR A 79 5.90 -13.45 -0.65
C THR A 79 5.22 -14.72 -1.20
N PRO A 80 4.52 -14.66 -2.34
CA PRO A 80 3.77 -15.82 -2.85
C PRO A 80 4.63 -17.08 -3.10
N TYR A 81 5.89 -16.88 -3.49
CA TYR A 81 6.76 -17.96 -3.98
C TYR A 81 8.09 -18.11 -3.24
N ASP A 82 8.41 -17.22 -2.30
CA ASP A 82 9.65 -17.30 -1.52
C ASP A 82 9.40 -17.49 -0.02
N GLY A 83 8.15 -17.40 0.41
CA GLY A 83 7.70 -17.73 1.76
C GLY A 83 7.76 -16.59 2.76
N LEU A 84 8.19 -16.91 3.99
CA LEU A 84 8.00 -16.08 5.18
C LEU A 84 9.24 -15.26 5.52
N PHE A 85 9.05 -13.96 5.68
CA PHE A 85 10.08 -13.00 6.12
C PHE A 85 9.67 -12.29 7.40
N MET A 86 10.66 -11.84 8.17
CA MET A 86 10.45 -11.00 9.34
C MET A 86 11.56 -9.97 9.51
N THR A 87 11.24 -8.87 10.20
CA THR A 87 12.19 -7.89 10.70
C THR A 87 11.68 -7.23 11.98
N THR A 88 12.57 -6.55 12.70
CA THR A 88 12.26 -5.86 13.95
C THR A 88 12.93 -4.51 14.05
N ALA A 89 12.33 -3.60 14.83
CA ALA A 89 12.95 -2.35 15.25
C ALA A 89 12.52 -1.99 16.68
N THR A 90 13.34 -1.30 17.43
CA THR A 90 12.97 -0.74 18.75
C THR A 90 12.24 0.60 18.61
N ASP A 91 12.47 1.29 17.50
CA ASP A 91 11.84 2.56 17.15
C ASP A 91 11.10 2.37 15.81
N PRO A 92 9.84 2.81 15.66
CA PRO A 92 9.11 2.71 14.40
C PRO A 92 9.76 3.52 13.26
N GLN A 93 10.59 4.51 13.59
CA GLN A 93 11.39 5.25 12.62
C GLN A 93 12.64 4.47 12.17
N GLY A 94 12.93 3.35 12.80
CA GLY A 94 14.11 2.53 12.53
C GLY A 94 15.32 2.87 13.41
N PRO A 95 16.52 2.35 13.14
CA PRO A 95 16.76 1.46 12.00
C PRO A 95 16.09 0.08 12.20
N TRP A 96 15.54 -0.45 11.13
CA TRP A 96 15.02 -1.81 11.09
C TRP A 96 16.15 -2.82 10.90
N ALA A 97 16.05 -3.96 11.56
CA ALA A 97 16.99 -5.04 11.36
C ALA A 97 16.93 -5.55 9.90
N PRO A 98 18.01 -6.11 9.35
CA PRO A 98 17.95 -6.76 8.05
C PRO A 98 16.85 -7.82 8.01
N LEU A 99 16.16 -7.94 6.86
CA LEU A 99 15.15 -8.99 6.66
C LEU A 99 15.72 -10.36 6.97
N HIS A 100 15.01 -11.14 7.79
CA HIS A 100 15.31 -12.53 8.06
C HIS A 100 14.31 -13.40 7.29
N HIS A 101 14.82 -14.32 6.47
CA HIS A 101 14.02 -15.30 5.75
C HIS A 101 13.75 -16.47 6.69
N VAL A 102 12.56 -16.50 7.29
CA VAL A 102 12.17 -17.47 8.33
C VAL A 102 11.91 -18.86 7.72
N LYS A 103 11.27 -18.89 6.55
CA LYS A 103 10.92 -20.13 5.87
C LYS A 103 10.87 -19.91 4.36
N ASP A 104 11.68 -20.69 3.63
CA ASP A 104 11.63 -20.80 2.18
C ASP A 104 10.54 -21.82 1.83
N VAL A 105 9.44 -21.35 1.24
CA VAL A 105 8.26 -22.16 0.93
C VAL A 105 7.29 -21.40 0.01
N ASP A 106 6.73 -22.11 -0.95
CA ASP A 106 5.71 -21.55 -1.85
C ASP A 106 4.32 -21.51 -1.20
N ASN A 107 3.49 -20.60 -1.70
CA ASN A 107 2.05 -20.57 -1.45
C ASN A 107 1.63 -20.30 0.01
N TRP A 108 2.45 -19.59 0.78
CA TRP A 108 2.05 -19.09 2.09
C TRP A 108 1.60 -17.64 1.99
N GLU A 109 0.58 -17.28 2.78
CA GLU A 109 0.10 -15.92 2.88
C GLU A 109 -0.42 -15.58 4.30
N ASP A 110 -0.62 -14.29 4.56
CA ASP A 110 -1.24 -13.71 5.74
C ASP A 110 -0.63 -14.14 7.08
N PRO A 111 0.69 -14.04 7.27
CA PRO A 111 1.32 -14.47 8.50
C PRO A 111 0.95 -13.53 9.65
N CYS A 112 0.72 -14.10 10.84
CA CYS A 112 0.48 -13.31 12.05
C CYS A 112 1.21 -13.93 13.24
N PRO A 113 2.29 -13.31 13.73
CA PRO A 113 2.96 -13.76 14.95
C PRO A 113 2.12 -13.42 16.17
N PHE A 114 2.23 -14.27 17.18
CA PHE A 114 1.58 -14.10 18.47
C PHE A 114 2.46 -14.68 19.58
N TRP A 115 2.67 -13.93 20.65
CA TRP A 115 3.36 -14.38 21.86
C TRP A 115 2.37 -14.52 22.99
N ASP A 116 2.28 -15.71 23.56
CA ASP A 116 1.39 -16.00 24.68
C ASP A 116 2.06 -15.66 26.03
N GLU A 117 1.25 -15.55 27.06
CA GLU A 117 1.66 -15.22 28.43
C GLU A 117 2.57 -16.29 29.06
N ASP A 118 2.50 -17.54 28.59
CA ASP A 118 3.35 -18.65 29.01
C ASP A 118 4.74 -18.64 28.35
N GLY A 119 5.01 -17.67 27.47
CA GLY A 119 6.27 -17.50 26.73
C GLY A 119 6.35 -18.31 25.44
N GLN A 120 5.33 -19.09 25.09
CA GLN A 120 5.28 -19.76 23.80
C GLN A 120 4.85 -18.80 22.70
N ALA A 121 5.62 -18.73 21.63
CA ALA A 121 5.26 -17.97 20.43
C ALA A 121 4.59 -18.86 19.38
N TYR A 122 3.71 -18.26 18.61
CA TYR A 122 2.95 -18.91 17.55
C TYR A 122 2.96 -18.04 16.27
N LEU A 123 2.75 -18.70 15.13
CA LEU A 123 2.49 -18.04 13.85
C LEU A 123 1.21 -18.61 13.25
N GLY A 124 0.20 -17.75 13.06
CA GLY A 124 -0.96 -18.09 12.24
C GLY A 124 -0.72 -17.72 10.78
N ARG A 125 -1.28 -18.46 9.84
CA ARG A 125 -1.22 -18.17 8.41
C ARG A 125 -2.34 -18.84 7.62
N SER A 126 -2.50 -18.44 6.38
CA SER A 126 -3.27 -19.14 5.36
C SER A 126 -2.39 -19.70 4.23
N ILE A 127 -3.03 -20.15 3.16
CA ILE A 127 -2.40 -20.65 1.93
C ILE A 127 -2.86 -19.74 0.80
N LEU A 128 -2.00 -19.42 -0.14
CA LEU A 128 -2.26 -18.59 -1.31
C LEU A 128 -3.54 -19.04 -2.03
N GLY A 129 -4.45 -18.06 -2.22
CA GLY A 129 -5.78 -18.31 -2.75
C GLY A 129 -6.80 -18.75 -1.70
N ALA A 130 -6.47 -18.54 -0.42
CA ALA A 130 -7.30 -18.70 0.78
C ALA A 130 -7.45 -20.13 1.34
N GLY A 131 -7.31 -20.24 2.65
CA GLY A 131 -7.55 -21.40 3.51
C GLY A 131 -6.70 -22.66 3.25
N PRO A 132 -6.55 -23.55 4.22
CA PRO A 132 -7.03 -23.47 5.60
C PRO A 132 -6.20 -22.51 6.48
N ILE A 133 -6.74 -22.17 7.66
CA ILE A 133 -5.98 -21.46 8.70
C ILE A 133 -5.14 -22.45 9.48
N ILE A 134 -3.85 -22.16 9.54
CA ILE A 134 -2.83 -23.04 10.14
C ILE A 134 -2.10 -22.25 11.22
N ILE A 135 -1.87 -22.88 12.38
CA ILE A 135 -1.08 -22.30 13.47
C ILE A 135 0.16 -23.18 13.71
N HIS A 136 1.32 -22.56 13.65
CA HIS A 136 2.61 -23.12 13.98
C HIS A 136 3.04 -22.69 15.38
N LYS A 137 3.84 -23.51 16.05
CA LYS A 137 4.73 -23.05 17.11
C LYS A 137 5.90 -22.31 16.48
N MET A 138 6.30 -21.22 17.09
CA MET A 138 7.39 -20.35 16.63
C MET A 138 8.40 -20.18 17.78
N SER A 139 9.67 -19.99 17.45
CA SER A 139 10.67 -19.57 18.43
C SER A 139 10.33 -18.19 19.00
N PRO A 140 10.62 -17.89 20.28
CA PRO A 140 10.30 -16.60 20.88
C PRO A 140 10.93 -15.40 20.16
N ASP A 141 12.07 -15.61 19.49
CA ASP A 141 12.75 -14.60 18.68
C ASP A 141 12.20 -14.48 17.24
N GLY A 142 11.14 -15.22 16.92
CA GLY A 142 10.43 -15.15 15.63
C GLY A 142 11.19 -15.71 14.42
N ARG A 143 12.36 -16.31 14.61
CA ARG A 143 13.29 -16.67 13.54
C ARG A 143 13.09 -18.07 12.98
N GLU A 144 12.39 -18.93 13.70
CA GLU A 144 12.21 -20.34 13.35
C GLU A 144 10.79 -20.81 13.65
N LEU A 145 10.24 -21.67 12.80
CA LEU A 145 9.04 -22.45 13.09
C LEU A 145 9.46 -23.78 13.70
N LEU A 146 8.82 -24.16 14.81
CA LEU A 146 9.21 -25.29 15.64
C LEU A 146 8.42 -26.56 15.33
N ASP A 147 7.44 -26.49 14.42
CA ASP A 147 6.61 -27.61 13.98
C ASP A 147 6.10 -27.41 12.55
N GLU A 148 5.42 -28.41 12.01
CA GLU A 148 4.82 -28.34 10.66
C GLU A 148 3.51 -27.56 10.62
N GLY A 149 3.02 -27.08 11.77
CA GLY A 149 1.76 -26.38 11.92
C GLY A 149 0.55 -27.29 11.96
N ARG A 150 -0.52 -26.79 12.56
CA ARG A 150 -1.78 -27.48 12.73
C ARG A 150 -2.91 -26.69 12.08
N THR A 151 -3.66 -27.32 11.18
CA THR A 151 -4.92 -26.78 10.68
C THR A 151 -5.91 -26.62 11.83
N VAL A 152 -6.39 -25.40 12.04
CA VAL A 152 -7.34 -25.09 13.11
C VAL A 152 -8.72 -24.74 12.58
N TYR A 153 -8.79 -24.30 11.32
CA TYR A 153 -10.05 -23.95 10.68
C TYR A 153 -9.98 -24.10 9.16
N THR A 154 -11.11 -24.47 8.57
CA THR A 154 -11.33 -24.43 7.12
C THR A 154 -12.69 -23.79 6.87
N GLY A 155 -12.72 -22.73 6.09
CA GLY A 155 -13.92 -21.98 5.74
C GLY A 155 -13.92 -21.55 4.27
N PRO A 156 -15.03 -20.96 3.81
CA PRO A 156 -15.12 -20.51 2.42
C PRO A 156 -14.20 -19.30 2.19
N VAL A 157 -13.12 -19.52 1.44
CA VAL A 157 -12.10 -18.47 1.15
C VAL A 157 -11.61 -17.81 2.45
N ALA A 158 -11.20 -18.64 3.44
CA ALA A 158 -10.71 -18.15 4.72
C ALA A 158 -9.24 -17.76 4.62
N GLU A 159 -8.90 -16.52 5.03
CA GLU A 159 -7.57 -15.93 4.86
C GLU A 159 -7.30 -14.84 5.92
N GLY A 160 -6.32 -13.94 5.74
CA GLY A 160 -6.15 -12.69 6.48
C GLY A 160 -5.98 -12.84 7.98
N THR A 161 -5.41 -13.93 8.45
CA THR A 161 -5.41 -14.32 9.87
C THR A 161 -4.75 -13.29 10.77
N LYS A 162 -5.49 -12.82 11.80
CA LYS A 162 -4.93 -12.03 12.91
C LYS A 162 -5.28 -12.70 14.24
N ILE A 163 -4.26 -12.94 15.07
CA ILE A 163 -4.39 -13.62 16.37
C ILE A 163 -4.40 -12.56 17.47
N HIS A 164 -5.41 -12.63 18.35
CA HIS A 164 -5.54 -11.83 19.56
C HIS A 164 -5.85 -12.72 20.76
N LYS A 165 -5.56 -12.23 21.96
CA LYS A 165 -6.02 -12.83 23.22
C LYS A 165 -6.64 -11.75 24.08
N PHE A 166 -7.91 -11.93 24.44
CA PHE A 166 -8.64 -11.04 25.34
C PHE A 166 -9.23 -11.86 26.48
N GLY A 167 -8.75 -11.60 27.69
CA GLY A 167 -9.08 -12.43 28.85
C GLY A 167 -8.62 -13.86 28.67
N GLU A 168 -9.51 -14.82 28.84
CA GLU A 168 -9.17 -16.25 28.72
C GLU A 168 -9.40 -16.83 27.31
N TYR A 169 -9.74 -15.99 26.31
CA TYR A 169 -10.06 -16.45 24.96
C TYR A 169 -9.03 -15.97 23.93
N TYR A 170 -8.67 -16.88 23.04
CA TYR A 170 -8.03 -16.56 21.77
C TYR A 170 -9.09 -16.21 20.74
N TYR A 171 -8.80 -15.20 19.95
CA TYR A 171 -9.63 -14.72 18.85
C TYR A 171 -8.82 -14.75 17.58
N LEU A 172 -9.29 -15.52 16.59
CA LEU A 172 -8.76 -15.40 15.23
C LEU A 172 -9.71 -14.53 14.44
N SER A 173 -9.23 -13.37 14.03
CA SER A 173 -9.95 -12.46 13.13
C SER A 173 -9.59 -12.80 11.71
N ILE A 174 -10.53 -13.31 10.94
CA ILE A 174 -10.32 -13.79 9.58
C ILE A 174 -11.36 -13.25 8.62
N PRO A 175 -11.00 -12.81 7.41
CA PRO A 175 -11.97 -12.60 6.34
C PRO A 175 -12.35 -13.95 5.71
N GLU A 176 -13.56 -14.01 5.19
CA GLU A 176 -14.10 -15.13 4.42
C GLU A 176 -14.88 -14.61 3.21
N GLY A 177 -15.13 -15.46 2.21
CA GLY A 177 -16.01 -15.14 1.06
C GLY A 177 -15.36 -14.33 -0.06
N GLY A 178 -14.06 -14.00 0.09
CA GLY A 178 -13.25 -13.29 -0.91
C GLY A 178 -13.47 -11.78 -0.96
N VAL A 179 -12.55 -11.08 -1.58
CA VAL A 179 -12.40 -9.61 -1.52
C VAL A 179 -13.56 -8.80 -2.10
N GLN A 180 -14.35 -9.39 -3.00
CA GLN A 180 -15.48 -8.69 -3.65
C GLN A 180 -16.80 -8.79 -2.87
N THR A 181 -17.00 -9.92 -2.19
CA THR A 181 -18.30 -10.29 -1.60
C THR A 181 -18.17 -10.83 -0.18
N GLY A 182 -16.98 -10.77 0.40
CA GLY A 182 -16.67 -11.38 1.67
C GLY A 182 -17.17 -10.61 2.89
N TRP A 183 -16.83 -11.15 4.02
CA TRP A 183 -17.21 -10.66 5.34
C TRP A 183 -16.11 -10.94 6.36
N GLN A 184 -16.18 -10.32 7.53
CA GLN A 184 -15.27 -10.58 8.64
C GLN A 184 -15.87 -11.59 9.60
N THR A 185 -15.09 -12.61 9.90
CA THR A 185 -15.41 -13.68 10.85
C THR A 185 -14.46 -13.63 12.04
N ILE A 186 -15.00 -13.90 13.23
CA ILE A 186 -14.21 -14.18 14.42
C ILE A 186 -14.39 -15.65 14.81
N LEU A 187 -13.26 -16.31 15.04
CA LEU A 187 -13.18 -17.62 15.67
C LEU A 187 -12.70 -17.44 17.11
N ARG A 188 -13.43 -17.96 18.10
CA ARG A 188 -13.13 -17.80 19.53
C ARG A 188 -12.94 -19.16 20.21
N SER A 189 -11.87 -19.31 21.01
CA SER A 189 -11.60 -20.52 21.80
C SER A 189 -10.77 -20.21 23.04
N LYS A 190 -10.89 -21.06 24.08
CA LYS A 190 -9.97 -21.03 25.23
C LYS A 190 -8.64 -21.75 24.97
N ASN A 191 -8.50 -22.41 23.84
CA ASN A 191 -7.27 -23.06 23.40
C ASN A 191 -6.90 -22.55 22.02
N ILE A 192 -5.64 -22.16 21.82
CA ILE A 192 -5.15 -21.62 20.55
C ILE A 192 -5.34 -22.56 19.35
N TYR A 193 -5.42 -23.86 19.59
CA TYR A 193 -5.69 -24.87 18.57
C TYR A 193 -7.18 -25.24 18.46
N GLY A 194 -8.08 -24.52 19.16
CA GLY A 194 -9.50 -24.80 19.17
C GLY A 194 -9.93 -25.96 20.11
N PRO A 195 -11.16 -26.47 19.99
CA PRO A 195 -12.16 -26.10 18.97
C PRO A 195 -12.63 -24.66 19.08
N TYR A 196 -12.94 -24.05 17.94
CA TYR A 196 -13.39 -22.67 17.86
C TYR A 196 -14.90 -22.56 17.72
N GLU A 197 -15.48 -21.61 18.45
CA GLU A 197 -16.79 -21.05 18.15
C GLU A 197 -16.63 -20.02 17.04
N LYS A 198 -17.58 -19.95 16.12
CA LYS A 198 -17.55 -19.04 14.96
C LYS A 198 -18.67 -18.01 15.01
N LYS A 199 -18.35 -16.75 14.65
CA LYS A 199 -19.36 -15.72 14.42
C LYS A 199 -18.90 -14.77 13.29
N VAL A 200 -19.81 -14.45 12.36
CA VAL A 200 -19.65 -13.32 11.44
C VAL A 200 -19.90 -12.03 12.23
N VAL A 201 -19.05 -11.03 12.07
CA VAL A 201 -19.05 -9.81 12.89
C VAL A 201 -19.13 -8.52 12.08
N LEU A 202 -18.90 -8.61 10.78
CA LEU A 202 -19.02 -7.50 9.83
C LEU A 202 -19.37 -8.07 8.46
N GLU A 203 -20.40 -7.53 7.83
CA GLU A 203 -20.81 -7.85 6.47
C GLU A 203 -21.19 -6.58 5.70
N GLN A 204 -21.30 -6.63 4.39
CA GLN A 204 -21.68 -5.46 3.59
C GLN A 204 -23.08 -4.92 3.96
N GLY A 205 -24.04 -5.81 4.22
CA GLY A 205 -25.42 -5.42 4.42
C GLY A 205 -25.99 -4.61 3.27
N MET A 206 -26.65 -3.51 3.60
CA MET A 206 -27.24 -2.57 2.63
C MET A 206 -26.28 -1.46 2.22
N THR A 207 -25.01 -1.50 2.64
CA THR A 207 -24.04 -0.43 2.38
C THR A 207 -23.35 -0.57 1.02
N ALA A 208 -22.72 0.52 0.57
CA ALA A 208 -21.89 0.52 -0.65
C ALA A 208 -20.48 -0.05 -0.42
N ILE A 209 -20.11 -0.42 0.83
CA ILE A 209 -18.79 -0.96 1.16
C ILE A 209 -18.85 -2.48 1.00
N ASN A 210 -18.53 -2.95 -0.20
CA ASN A 210 -18.53 -4.37 -0.54
C ASN A 210 -17.33 -5.10 0.05
N GLY A 211 -17.50 -6.39 0.35
CA GLY A 211 -16.46 -7.27 0.81
C GLY A 211 -15.64 -6.74 1.99
N PRO A 212 -16.25 -6.14 3.06
CA PRO A 212 -15.50 -5.53 4.14
C PRO A 212 -14.78 -6.61 4.93
N HIS A 213 -13.47 -6.71 4.76
CA HIS A 213 -12.68 -7.71 5.45
C HIS A 213 -11.20 -7.35 5.55
N GLN A 214 -10.47 -8.20 6.25
CA GLN A 214 -9.04 -8.16 6.50
C GLN A 214 -8.56 -6.81 7.06
N GLY A 215 -8.14 -6.84 8.31
CA GLY A 215 -7.69 -5.65 9.00
C GLY A 215 -7.40 -5.92 10.47
N SER A 216 -7.50 -4.87 11.27
CA SER A 216 -6.98 -4.86 12.63
C SER A 216 -8.01 -4.37 13.62
N ILE A 217 -8.12 -5.09 14.75
CA ILE A 217 -8.80 -4.63 15.96
C ILE A 217 -7.83 -3.74 16.74
N VAL A 218 -8.24 -2.51 17.04
CA VAL A 218 -7.42 -1.52 17.75
C VAL A 218 -8.26 -0.87 18.84
N ASP A 219 -7.70 -0.73 20.04
CA ASP A 219 -8.31 0.01 21.15
C ASP A 219 -7.74 1.43 21.25
N THR A 220 -8.42 2.30 22.00
CA THR A 220 -7.95 3.63 22.34
C THR A 220 -7.59 3.73 23.82
N PRO A 221 -6.77 4.73 24.21
CA PRO A 221 -6.40 4.91 25.62
C PRO A 221 -7.58 5.13 26.59
N ASP A 222 -8.72 5.59 26.08
CA ASP A 222 -9.97 5.80 26.86
C ASP A 222 -10.95 4.62 26.74
N GLY A 223 -10.57 3.54 26.07
CA GLY A 223 -11.31 2.28 26.03
C GLY A 223 -12.33 2.14 24.90
N GLU A 224 -12.30 3.01 23.91
CA GLU A 224 -13.02 2.77 22.67
C GLU A 224 -12.35 1.67 21.86
N TRP A 225 -13.10 1.04 20.96
CA TRP A 225 -12.60 0.02 20.06
C TRP A 225 -12.91 0.37 18.62
N TRP A 226 -11.95 0.08 17.75
CA TRP A 226 -12.02 0.40 16.33
C TRP A 226 -11.51 -0.76 15.49
N PHE A 227 -11.97 -0.83 14.24
CA PHE A 227 -11.54 -1.82 13.27
C PHE A 227 -11.15 -1.14 11.97
N LEU A 228 -9.90 -1.33 11.55
CA LEU A 228 -9.46 -0.98 10.21
C LEU A 228 -9.70 -2.18 9.30
N HIS A 229 -10.19 -1.95 8.10
CA HIS A 229 -10.31 -2.96 7.06
C HIS A 229 -10.16 -2.33 5.68
N PHE A 230 -10.04 -3.13 4.63
CA PHE A 230 -10.09 -2.61 3.29
C PHE A 230 -11.41 -2.95 2.58
N GLN A 231 -11.67 -2.16 1.54
CA GLN A 231 -12.63 -2.44 0.49
C GLN A 231 -11.88 -2.53 -0.84
N GLU A 232 -12.11 -3.56 -1.62
CA GLU A 232 -11.58 -3.60 -2.97
C GLU A 232 -12.44 -2.74 -3.91
N ARG A 233 -11.81 -1.70 -4.43
CA ARG A 233 -12.41 -0.70 -5.32
C ARG A 233 -11.78 -0.78 -6.71
N ASN A 234 -11.63 -2.01 -7.21
CA ASN A 234 -11.12 -2.22 -8.55
C ASN A 234 -11.76 -1.23 -9.56
N PRO A 235 -10.98 -0.46 -10.34
CA PRO A 235 -9.56 -0.64 -10.60
C PRO A 235 -8.60 0.21 -9.77
N ILE A 236 -9.06 1.01 -8.81
CA ILE A 236 -8.19 1.89 -8.01
C ILE A 236 -7.44 1.15 -6.89
N GLY A 237 -7.67 -0.15 -6.76
CA GLY A 237 -7.06 -0.98 -5.73
C GLY A 237 -7.89 -1.06 -4.46
N ARG A 238 -7.23 -1.24 -3.33
CA ARG A 238 -7.86 -1.46 -2.03
C ARG A 238 -7.79 -0.20 -1.17
N VAL A 239 -8.96 0.25 -0.71
CA VAL A 239 -9.15 1.47 0.08
C VAL A 239 -9.39 1.09 1.53
N VAL A 240 -8.66 1.70 2.45
CA VAL A 240 -8.80 1.46 3.89
C VAL A 240 -9.97 2.24 4.46
N HIS A 241 -10.74 1.57 5.31
CA HIS A 241 -11.83 2.13 6.10
C HIS A 241 -11.55 1.97 7.59
N LEU A 242 -12.07 2.90 8.39
CA LEU A 242 -12.09 2.84 9.85
C LEU A 242 -13.54 2.68 10.33
N GLN A 243 -13.80 1.63 11.11
CA GLN A 243 -15.15 1.35 11.64
C GLN A 243 -15.16 1.44 13.16
N PRO A 244 -16.21 2.00 13.78
CA PRO A 244 -16.42 1.85 15.21
C PRO A 244 -16.65 0.38 15.55
N MET A 245 -16.24 -0.04 16.74
CA MET A 245 -16.43 -1.41 17.20
C MET A 245 -16.83 -1.42 18.68
N HIS A 246 -17.68 -2.32 19.07
CA HIS A 246 -18.01 -2.55 20.48
C HIS A 246 -18.10 -4.05 20.79
N TRP A 247 -17.91 -4.40 22.06
CA TRP A 247 -18.03 -5.77 22.52
C TRP A 247 -19.44 -6.06 23.04
N LYS A 248 -20.04 -7.17 22.59
CA LYS A 248 -21.32 -7.68 23.06
C LYS A 248 -21.20 -9.18 23.31
N ASP A 249 -21.43 -9.61 24.54
CA ASP A 249 -21.36 -11.03 24.96
C ASP A 249 -20.02 -11.72 24.62
N GLY A 250 -18.92 -10.95 24.69
CA GLY A 250 -17.57 -11.42 24.34
C GLY A 250 -17.33 -11.57 22.83
N TRP A 251 -18.14 -10.95 21.99
CA TRP A 251 -17.96 -10.87 20.54
C TRP A 251 -17.90 -9.43 20.08
N PRO A 252 -17.01 -9.09 19.12
CA PRO A 252 -17.04 -7.77 18.52
C PRO A 252 -18.28 -7.63 17.61
N VAL A 253 -18.84 -6.43 17.59
CA VAL A 253 -19.77 -5.93 16.57
C VAL A 253 -19.07 -4.77 15.92
N ILE A 254 -18.78 -4.89 14.61
CA ILE A 254 -17.99 -3.92 13.86
C ILE A 254 -18.94 -3.09 12.99
N GLY A 255 -18.80 -1.75 13.05
CA GLY A 255 -19.77 -0.87 12.43
C GLY A 255 -21.08 -0.80 13.21
N VAL A 256 -22.22 -0.82 12.52
CA VAL A 256 -23.55 -0.73 13.11
C VAL A 256 -24.42 -1.90 12.65
N ASP A 257 -25.00 -2.62 13.58
CA ASP A 257 -26.00 -3.66 13.32
C ASP A 257 -27.36 -2.98 13.01
N GLN A 258 -27.61 -2.68 11.73
CA GLN A 258 -28.77 -1.89 11.31
C GLN A 258 -30.06 -2.70 11.26
N ASP A 259 -29.99 -3.96 10.91
CA ASP A 259 -31.13 -4.86 10.76
C ASP A 259 -31.37 -5.75 12.01
N MET A 260 -30.55 -5.57 13.05
CA MET A 260 -30.59 -6.31 14.32
C MET A 260 -30.40 -7.83 14.18
N ASN A 261 -29.64 -8.26 13.18
CA ASN A 261 -29.28 -9.67 12.98
C ASN A 261 -28.08 -10.12 13.84
N GLY A 262 -27.43 -9.19 14.53
CA GLY A 262 -26.26 -9.41 15.37
C GLY A 262 -24.93 -9.34 14.62
N ILE A 263 -24.94 -8.89 13.36
CA ILE A 263 -23.76 -8.66 12.51
C ILE A 263 -23.68 -7.15 12.21
N GLY A 264 -22.51 -6.57 12.35
CA GLY A 264 -22.34 -5.14 12.02
C GLY A 264 -22.22 -4.89 10.53
N GLU A 265 -22.59 -3.71 10.10
CA GLU A 265 -22.43 -3.19 8.74
C GLU A 265 -21.53 -1.97 8.75
N PRO A 266 -20.69 -1.76 7.70
CA PRO A 266 -19.81 -0.60 7.65
C PRO A 266 -20.56 0.72 7.68
N VAL A 267 -19.97 1.73 8.31
CA VAL A 267 -20.48 3.11 8.29
C VAL A 267 -19.59 3.97 7.37
N LEU A 268 -20.22 4.89 6.64
CA LEU A 268 -19.50 5.84 5.77
C LEU A 268 -19.01 7.07 6.54
N THR A 269 -19.72 7.42 7.60
CA THR A 269 -19.43 8.58 8.45
C THR A 269 -19.63 8.21 9.90
N TRP A 270 -18.70 8.60 10.74
CA TRP A 270 -18.76 8.38 12.18
C TRP A 270 -18.07 9.52 12.92
N GLN A 271 -18.30 9.61 14.23
CA GLN A 271 -17.53 10.50 15.08
C GLN A 271 -16.06 10.04 15.11
N ASN A 272 -15.10 10.98 15.10
CA ASN A 272 -13.71 10.63 15.27
C ASN A 272 -13.47 9.90 16.60
N PRO A 273 -12.43 9.05 16.69
CA PRO A 273 -12.03 8.47 17.96
C PRO A 273 -11.85 9.57 19.04
N GLY A 274 -12.55 9.41 20.18
CA GLY A 274 -12.83 10.53 21.09
C GLY A 274 -11.65 11.04 21.89
N TRP A 275 -10.63 10.23 22.08
CA TRP A 275 -9.60 10.49 23.09
C TRP A 275 -8.65 11.68 22.80
N LYS A 276 -8.52 12.14 21.55
CA LYS A 276 -7.75 13.37 21.24
C LYS A 276 -8.61 14.54 20.77
N VAL A 277 -9.79 14.29 20.27
CA VAL A 277 -10.71 15.35 19.77
C VAL A 277 -11.08 16.33 20.87
N HIS A 278 -11.16 15.89 22.13
CA HIS A 278 -11.51 16.75 23.26
C HIS A 278 -10.50 17.86 23.57
N LYS A 279 -9.25 17.78 23.10
CA LYS A 279 -8.27 18.86 23.29
C LYS A 279 -8.38 19.96 22.24
N ASN A 280 -8.91 19.65 21.05
CA ASN A 280 -9.01 20.57 19.90
C ASN A 280 -10.45 20.82 19.45
N ALA A 281 -11.46 20.21 20.09
CA ALA A 281 -12.87 20.29 19.71
C ALA A 281 -13.46 21.71 19.79
N THR A 282 -12.81 22.65 20.45
CA THR A 282 -13.19 24.07 20.49
C THR A 282 -12.95 24.82 19.17
N GLU A 283 -12.21 24.24 18.23
CA GLU A 283 -11.94 24.84 16.92
C GLU A 283 -12.77 24.19 15.77
N LEU A 284 -13.42 23.06 16.01
CA LEU A 284 -14.31 22.41 15.06
C LEU A 284 -15.69 23.08 15.15
N ARG A 285 -15.95 24.09 14.35
CA ARG A 285 -17.30 24.62 14.16
C ARG A 285 -18.17 23.57 13.47
N GLU A 286 -19.38 23.35 14.03
CA GLU A 286 -20.39 22.41 13.53
C GLU A 286 -20.80 22.59 12.05
N ASP A 287 -20.39 23.67 11.40
CA ASP A 287 -20.73 24.06 10.03
C ASP A 287 -19.59 23.89 9.01
N LYS A 288 -18.43 23.42 9.45
CA LYS A 288 -17.34 23.06 8.55
C LYS A 288 -17.15 21.56 8.57
N MET A 289 -17.73 20.86 7.60
CA MET A 289 -17.06 19.69 7.03
C MET A 289 -15.60 20.10 6.87
N LEU A 290 -14.69 19.33 7.46
CA LEU A 290 -13.27 19.58 7.34
C LEU A 290 -12.96 19.95 5.89
N GLU A 291 -12.81 21.23 5.59
CA GLU A 291 -12.01 21.62 4.46
C GLU A 291 -10.64 21.03 4.77
N VAL A 292 -10.31 19.90 4.12
CA VAL A 292 -9.00 19.26 4.23
C VAL A 292 -7.99 20.19 3.56
N LYS A 293 -7.90 21.41 4.05
CA LYS A 293 -6.76 22.31 3.86
C LYS A 293 -5.60 21.89 4.74
N ASP A 294 -5.91 21.12 5.78
CA ASP A 294 -4.88 20.57 6.63
C ASP A 294 -4.37 19.26 6.04
N LYS A 295 -3.11 19.24 5.79
CA LYS A 295 -2.28 18.14 5.29
C LYS A 295 -2.32 16.88 6.17
N GLY A 296 -3.18 16.84 7.19
CA GLY A 296 -3.18 15.84 8.25
C GLY A 296 -3.73 14.48 7.85
N CYS A 297 -4.71 14.41 6.93
CA CYS A 297 -5.33 13.14 6.54
C CYS A 297 -4.59 12.41 5.42
N LEU A 298 -3.69 13.08 4.71
CA LEU A 298 -2.98 12.53 3.57
C LEU A 298 -1.49 12.41 3.89
N PRO A 299 -0.88 11.23 3.71
CA PRO A 299 0.57 11.08 3.73
C PRO A 299 1.25 11.99 2.71
N ALA A 300 2.57 12.21 2.88
CA ALA A 300 3.36 12.95 1.91
C ALA A 300 3.17 12.38 0.50
N HIS A 301 3.05 13.25 -0.50
CA HIS A 301 2.73 12.86 -1.89
C HIS A 301 3.35 13.76 -2.97
N SER A 302 3.95 14.88 -2.59
CA SER A 302 4.70 15.76 -3.51
C SER A 302 6.14 15.88 -3.06
N ASP A 303 7.06 16.21 -3.98
CA ASP A 303 8.48 16.33 -3.67
C ASP A 303 9.13 17.39 -4.56
N ASP A 304 9.94 18.25 -3.96
CA ASP A 304 10.76 19.25 -4.66
C ASP A 304 12.22 18.82 -4.83
N PHE A 305 12.53 17.59 -4.37
CA PHE A 305 13.85 16.97 -4.41
C PHE A 305 15.00 17.81 -3.81
N ASN A 306 14.68 18.72 -2.91
CA ASN A 306 15.69 19.55 -2.22
C ASN A 306 16.37 18.81 -1.05
N SER A 307 15.76 17.76 -0.53
CA SER A 307 16.36 16.87 0.47
C SER A 307 17.45 16.02 -0.17
N PRO A 308 18.55 15.72 0.54
CA PRO A 308 19.52 14.71 0.10
C PRO A 308 19.00 13.27 0.21
N GLU A 309 17.87 13.07 0.89
CA GLU A 309 17.22 11.79 1.10
C GLU A 309 15.89 11.74 0.33
N LEU A 310 15.61 10.59 -0.25
CA LEU A 310 14.35 10.35 -0.97
C LEU A 310 13.18 10.36 0.02
N GLY A 311 12.13 11.10 -0.30
CA GLY A 311 10.91 11.15 0.51
C GLY A 311 10.30 9.76 0.72
N LEU A 312 9.71 9.52 1.90
CA LEU A 312 9.17 8.22 2.31
C LEU A 312 7.98 7.77 1.43
N GLN A 313 7.33 8.69 0.71
CA GLN A 313 6.27 8.37 -0.25
C GLN A 313 6.76 7.61 -1.47
N TRP A 314 8.03 7.70 -1.78
CA TRP A 314 8.62 7.05 -2.95
C TRP A 314 9.05 5.63 -2.66
N GLN A 315 8.73 4.72 -3.56
CA GLN A 315 9.13 3.31 -3.54
C GLN A 315 9.72 2.94 -4.88
N PHE A 316 10.80 2.16 -4.88
CA PHE A 316 11.34 1.58 -6.11
C PHE A 316 10.46 0.42 -6.57
N ASN A 317 10.34 0.24 -7.86
CA ASN A 317 9.53 -0.84 -8.46
C ASN A 317 10.09 -2.25 -8.25
N HIS A 318 11.31 -2.39 -7.80
CA HIS A 318 12.02 -3.61 -7.35
C HIS A 318 13.22 -3.14 -6.53
N ASN A 319 14.20 -4.01 -6.28
CA ASN A 319 15.41 -3.60 -5.59
C ASN A 319 16.10 -2.45 -6.33
N PRO A 320 16.45 -1.35 -5.65
CA PRO A 320 17.19 -0.26 -6.29
C PRO A 320 18.61 -0.69 -6.68
N VAL A 321 19.12 -0.11 -7.76
CA VAL A 321 20.54 -0.17 -8.12
C VAL A 321 21.22 1.06 -7.54
N ASP A 322 21.95 0.85 -6.46
CA ASP A 322 22.63 1.92 -5.75
C ASP A 322 23.70 2.60 -6.64
N GLY A 323 23.83 3.92 -6.51
CA GLY A 323 24.75 4.71 -7.30
C GLY A 323 24.26 5.01 -8.73
N GLU A 324 23.13 4.44 -9.16
CA GLU A 324 22.54 4.71 -10.47
C GLU A 324 21.32 5.65 -10.39
N TRP A 325 21.11 6.27 -9.24
CA TRP A 325 20.21 7.39 -9.00
C TRP A 325 20.80 8.32 -7.94
N SER A 326 20.38 9.59 -7.88
CA SER A 326 20.96 10.56 -6.95
C SER A 326 20.06 11.77 -6.75
N LEU A 327 20.05 12.28 -5.49
CA LEU A 327 19.50 13.59 -5.12
C LEU A 327 20.58 14.64 -4.88
N THR A 328 21.85 14.26 -4.99
CA THR A 328 22.99 15.14 -4.68
C THR A 328 23.88 15.44 -5.89
N GLU A 329 23.83 14.64 -6.94
CA GLU A 329 24.59 14.87 -8.19
C GLU A 329 24.23 16.24 -8.81
N ARG A 330 22.94 16.56 -8.84
CA ARG A 330 22.41 17.86 -9.23
C ARG A 330 21.49 18.35 -8.11
N LYS A 331 21.97 19.28 -7.30
CA LYS A 331 21.25 19.77 -6.12
C LYS A 331 19.85 20.26 -6.49
N GLY A 332 18.83 19.78 -5.76
CA GLY A 332 17.41 20.10 -5.98
C GLY A 332 16.80 19.34 -7.15
N TRP A 333 17.42 18.25 -7.59
CA TRP A 333 16.93 17.42 -8.68
C TRP A 333 17.11 15.94 -8.37
N LEU A 334 16.10 15.16 -8.68
CA LEU A 334 16.26 13.70 -8.75
C LEU A 334 16.90 13.35 -10.09
N THR A 335 18.06 12.71 -10.05
CA THR A 335 18.75 12.17 -11.21
C THR A 335 18.54 10.65 -11.27
N ILE A 336 18.13 10.12 -12.41
CA ILE A 336 18.02 8.68 -12.68
C ILE A 336 18.90 8.37 -13.90
N ASN A 337 19.86 7.45 -13.74
CA ASN A 337 20.69 6.96 -14.83
C ASN A 337 19.88 5.96 -15.67
N ALA A 338 19.98 6.07 -16.99
CA ALA A 338 19.34 5.14 -17.91
C ALA A 338 20.09 3.79 -17.91
N LEU A 339 19.63 2.85 -17.11
CA LEU A 339 20.11 1.48 -17.14
C LEU A 339 19.42 0.69 -18.26
N LYS A 340 20.02 -0.43 -18.66
CA LYS A 340 19.42 -1.32 -19.65
C LYS A 340 18.09 -1.85 -19.16
N GLY A 341 17.05 -1.69 -19.97
CA GLY A 341 15.73 -2.28 -19.79
C GLY A 341 15.11 -2.53 -21.15
N GLU A 342 14.72 -3.76 -21.44
CA GLU A 342 14.11 -4.15 -22.73
C GLU A 342 12.75 -3.49 -22.95
N SER A 343 12.06 -3.17 -21.85
CA SER A 343 10.78 -2.47 -21.81
C SER A 343 10.68 -1.63 -20.54
N PHE A 344 9.62 -0.83 -20.43
CA PHE A 344 9.33 -0.06 -19.21
C PHE A 344 9.20 -0.98 -17.99
N ARG A 345 8.56 -2.13 -18.11
CA ARG A 345 8.41 -3.09 -17.00
C ARG A 345 9.78 -3.54 -16.43
N LYS A 346 10.82 -3.59 -17.24
CA LYS A 346 12.20 -3.94 -16.87
C LYS A 346 13.08 -2.72 -16.57
N ALA A 347 12.49 -1.52 -16.49
CA ALA A 347 13.23 -0.29 -16.19
C ALA A 347 13.64 -0.23 -14.72
N ARG A 348 14.94 -0.38 -14.43
CA ARG A 348 15.52 -0.29 -13.07
C ARG A 348 15.42 1.14 -12.53
N ASN A 349 15.36 1.26 -11.22
CA ASN A 349 15.24 2.55 -10.52
C ASN A 349 14.03 3.40 -10.96
N THR A 350 12.96 2.77 -11.44
CA THR A 350 11.66 3.43 -11.56
C THR A 350 11.13 3.68 -10.16
N ILE A 351 10.78 4.92 -9.87
CA ILE A 351 10.35 5.36 -8.55
C ILE A 351 8.88 5.75 -8.62
N ALA A 352 8.05 5.14 -7.81
CA ALA A 352 6.61 5.29 -7.81
C ALA A 352 6.07 5.70 -6.44
N GLN A 353 4.84 6.16 -6.40
CA GLN A 353 4.11 6.37 -5.16
C GLN A 353 2.65 5.89 -5.30
N LYS A 354 1.99 5.63 -4.17
CA LYS A 354 0.58 5.25 -4.16
C LYS A 354 -0.29 6.40 -4.66
N SER A 355 -1.30 6.10 -5.47
CA SER A 355 -2.32 7.09 -5.85
C SER A 355 -3.14 7.52 -4.64
N MET A 356 -3.44 8.82 -4.59
CA MET A 356 -4.21 9.45 -3.52
C MET A 356 -5.44 10.14 -4.10
N GLY A 357 -6.58 9.99 -3.43
CA GLY A 357 -7.85 10.60 -3.84
C GLY A 357 -8.45 9.97 -5.10
N TYR A 358 -9.59 10.50 -5.51
CA TYR A 358 -10.31 10.03 -6.71
C TYR A 358 -10.00 10.86 -7.95
N VAL A 359 -9.72 12.15 -7.78
CA VAL A 359 -9.39 13.06 -8.87
C VAL A 359 -8.14 13.84 -8.51
N GLY A 360 -7.17 13.83 -9.41
CA GLY A 360 -5.90 14.50 -9.17
C GLY A 360 -5.05 14.68 -10.42
N GLU A 361 -4.01 15.46 -10.26
CA GLU A 361 -3.01 15.70 -11.29
C GLU A 361 -1.62 15.45 -10.74
N PHE A 362 -0.89 14.54 -11.35
CA PHE A 362 0.50 14.28 -11.02
C PHE A 362 1.40 14.88 -12.11
N THR A 363 2.16 15.91 -11.76
CA THR A 363 2.95 16.69 -12.73
C THR A 363 4.42 16.65 -12.34
N VAL A 364 5.30 16.50 -13.33
CA VAL A 364 6.75 16.62 -13.15
C VAL A 364 7.37 17.60 -14.14
N LYS A 365 8.48 18.19 -13.73
CA LYS A 365 9.39 18.91 -14.64
C LYS A 365 10.61 18.05 -14.90
N LEU A 366 10.89 17.78 -16.16
CA LEU A 366 11.92 16.88 -16.64
C LEU A 366 12.92 17.58 -17.57
N ASP A 367 14.20 17.51 -17.26
CA ASP A 367 15.29 17.96 -18.11
C ASP A 367 15.88 16.78 -18.89
N LEU A 368 15.88 16.90 -20.21
CA LEU A 368 16.24 15.88 -21.22
C LEU A 368 17.65 16.05 -21.76
N SER A 369 18.38 17.08 -21.34
CA SER A 369 19.66 17.49 -21.93
C SER A 369 20.73 16.40 -21.85
N SER A 370 20.63 15.50 -20.88
CA SER A 370 21.58 14.41 -20.64
C SER A 370 21.18 13.06 -21.23
N LEU A 371 20.05 12.99 -21.96
CA LEU A 371 19.62 11.76 -22.64
C LEU A 371 20.57 11.39 -23.78
N LYS A 372 20.85 10.12 -23.94
CA LYS A 372 21.62 9.50 -25.02
C LYS A 372 20.71 8.71 -25.95
N GLU A 373 21.29 8.18 -27.01
CA GLU A 373 20.59 7.34 -27.98
C GLU A 373 19.92 6.14 -27.31
N ASN A 374 18.69 5.84 -27.69
CA ASN A 374 17.85 4.78 -27.17
C ASN A 374 17.43 4.95 -25.69
N ASP A 375 17.60 6.16 -25.11
CA ASP A 375 17.03 6.49 -23.80
C ASP A 375 15.55 6.83 -23.89
N TYR A 376 14.84 6.40 -22.86
CA TYR A 376 13.44 6.70 -22.59
C TYR A 376 13.35 7.29 -21.18
N ALA A 377 12.67 8.43 -21.03
CA ALA A 377 12.46 9.04 -19.72
C ALA A 377 11.10 9.75 -19.66
N GLY A 378 10.44 9.69 -18.50
CA GLY A 378 9.14 10.33 -18.36
C GLY A 378 8.34 9.92 -17.13
N LEU A 379 7.02 9.93 -17.31
CA LEU A 379 6.00 9.49 -16.36
C LEU A 379 5.34 8.19 -16.81
N ALA A 380 4.96 7.38 -15.83
CA ALA A 380 4.12 6.22 -16.06
C ALA A 380 2.99 6.14 -15.04
N MET A 381 1.92 5.45 -15.41
CA MET A 381 0.93 4.92 -14.49
C MET A 381 1.20 3.42 -14.37
N MET A 382 1.85 3.04 -13.27
CA MET A 382 2.20 1.65 -12.98
C MET A 382 1.03 0.90 -12.36
N ALA A 383 0.79 -0.31 -12.84
CA ALA A 383 -0.26 -1.20 -12.36
C ALA A 383 -0.01 -2.64 -12.82
N GLN A 384 -1.05 -3.42 -13.09
CA GLN A 384 -0.92 -4.75 -13.72
C GLN A 384 -0.38 -4.64 -15.16
N TRP A 385 -0.90 -3.67 -15.92
CA TRP A 385 -0.40 -3.26 -17.24
C TRP A 385 -0.08 -1.77 -17.18
N ASN A 386 1.07 -1.40 -17.69
CA ASN A 386 1.61 -0.06 -17.51
C ASN A 386 1.43 0.79 -18.77
N TRP A 387 1.13 2.06 -18.57
CA TRP A 387 1.16 3.08 -19.62
C TRP A 387 2.13 4.18 -19.23
N GLN A 388 2.82 4.69 -20.22
CA GLN A 388 3.87 5.69 -20.05
C GLN A 388 3.75 6.83 -21.06
N VAL A 389 4.15 8.01 -20.62
CA VAL A 389 4.36 9.19 -21.45
C VAL A 389 5.77 9.73 -21.18
N GLY A 390 6.49 10.10 -22.19
CA GLY A 390 7.84 10.59 -21.99
C GLY A 390 8.50 11.04 -23.27
N VAL A 391 9.80 11.17 -23.19
CA VAL A 391 10.63 11.49 -24.33
C VAL A 391 11.65 10.38 -24.56
N MET A 392 11.74 9.92 -25.81
CA MET A 392 12.78 9.00 -26.25
C MET A 392 13.76 9.74 -27.16
N LYS A 393 15.03 9.34 -27.13
CA LYS A 393 16.04 9.82 -28.06
C LYS A 393 16.35 8.76 -29.10
N LYS A 394 16.16 9.09 -30.38
CA LYS A 394 16.36 8.20 -31.51
C LYS A 394 16.93 8.98 -32.70
N ASP A 395 17.95 8.42 -33.37
CA ASP A 395 18.65 9.04 -34.51
C ASP A 395 19.12 10.48 -34.20
N GLY A 396 19.61 10.70 -32.98
CA GLY A 396 20.09 11.99 -32.47
C GLY A 396 18.98 13.03 -32.18
N LYS A 397 17.70 12.67 -32.30
CA LYS A 397 16.54 13.55 -32.10
C LYS A 397 15.70 13.11 -30.93
N LEU A 398 14.99 14.06 -30.30
CA LEU A 398 14.04 13.80 -29.25
C LEU A 398 12.63 13.60 -29.85
N TYR A 399 11.91 12.64 -29.32
CA TYR A 399 10.51 12.36 -29.66
C TYR A 399 9.68 12.24 -28.40
N LEU A 400 8.66 13.07 -28.28
CA LEU A 400 7.59 12.89 -27.28
C LEU A 400 6.75 11.68 -27.69
N TYR A 401 6.46 10.77 -26.74
CA TYR A 401 5.70 9.56 -27.03
C TYR A 401 4.72 9.21 -25.90
N LYS A 402 3.69 8.45 -26.23
CA LYS A 402 2.86 7.66 -25.33
C LYS A 402 2.96 6.20 -25.75
N GLY A 403 3.07 5.28 -24.79
CA GLY A 403 3.22 3.85 -25.09
C GLY A 403 2.80 2.98 -23.91
N SER A 404 2.87 1.66 -24.11
CA SER A 404 2.57 0.62 -23.14
C SER A 404 3.82 -0.19 -22.76
N ASP A 405 3.64 -1.21 -21.90
CA ASP A 405 4.71 -2.06 -21.36
C ASP A 405 5.72 -2.58 -22.37
N ASP A 406 5.26 -3.00 -23.53
CA ASP A 406 6.10 -3.62 -24.56
C ASP A 406 6.78 -2.60 -25.48
N ASN A 407 6.92 -1.35 -25.00
CA ASN A 407 7.39 -0.21 -25.82
C ASN A 407 6.53 -0.01 -27.10
N ALA A 408 5.31 -0.53 -27.12
CA ALA A 408 4.36 -0.28 -28.18
C ALA A 408 3.99 1.22 -28.16
N VAL A 409 4.59 1.98 -29.08
CA VAL A 409 4.37 3.42 -29.20
C VAL A 409 3.04 3.66 -29.90
N GLU A 410 2.06 4.19 -29.15
CA GLU A 410 0.75 4.58 -29.68
C GLU A 410 0.84 5.93 -30.43
N VAL A 411 1.57 6.88 -29.82
CA VAL A 411 1.76 8.23 -30.34
C VAL A 411 3.23 8.59 -30.27
N SER A 412 3.76 9.18 -31.33
CA SER A 412 5.13 9.72 -31.34
C SER A 412 5.21 10.96 -32.20
N MET A 413 5.84 12.04 -31.69
CA MET A 413 6.06 13.28 -32.42
C MET A 413 7.40 13.90 -32.08
N PRO A 414 8.07 14.61 -33.03
CA PRO A 414 9.32 15.31 -32.74
C PRO A 414 9.18 16.31 -31.60
N TYR A 415 10.19 16.36 -30.72
CA TYR A 415 10.29 17.31 -29.62
C TYR A 415 11.60 18.09 -29.72
N MET A 416 11.55 19.42 -29.54
CA MET A 416 12.69 20.29 -29.91
C MET A 416 13.32 20.99 -28.71
N LYS A 417 12.79 20.79 -27.48
CA LYS A 417 13.30 21.45 -26.27
C LYS A 417 13.97 20.45 -25.33
N ASN A 418 14.82 20.96 -24.45
CA ASN A 418 15.51 20.15 -23.45
C ASN A 418 14.73 20.02 -22.14
N VAL A 419 13.65 20.77 -21.94
CA VAL A 419 12.80 20.71 -20.74
C VAL A 419 11.38 20.47 -21.16
N ILE A 420 10.71 19.55 -20.46
CA ILE A 420 9.30 19.24 -20.66
C ILE A 420 8.60 19.14 -19.30
N TYR A 421 7.34 19.49 -19.27
CA TYR A 421 6.42 19.20 -18.16
C TYR A 421 5.47 18.09 -18.60
N LEU A 422 5.43 17.01 -17.86
CA LEU A 422 4.55 15.87 -18.11
C LEU A 422 3.52 15.78 -17.00
N ARG A 423 2.29 15.44 -17.36
CA ARG A 423 1.19 15.35 -16.40
C ARG A 423 0.34 14.11 -16.63
N ILE A 424 -0.01 13.45 -15.54
CA ILE A 424 -1.07 12.45 -15.47
C ILE A 424 -2.31 13.13 -14.88
N HIS A 425 -3.44 13.00 -15.55
CA HIS A 425 -4.75 13.36 -15.02
C HIS A 425 -5.47 12.10 -14.58
N LEU A 426 -5.65 11.95 -13.28
CA LEU A 426 -6.35 10.83 -12.67
C LEU A 426 -7.82 11.21 -12.43
N ASN A 427 -8.75 10.38 -12.90
CA ASN A 427 -10.17 10.50 -12.61
C ASN A 427 -10.79 9.12 -12.33
N ALA A 428 -10.64 8.67 -11.09
CA ALA A 428 -11.19 7.38 -10.65
C ALA A 428 -12.73 7.36 -10.60
N LEU A 429 -13.39 8.52 -10.54
CA LEU A 429 -14.85 8.59 -10.63
C LEU A 429 -15.35 8.25 -12.03
N ALA A 430 -14.56 8.58 -13.05
CA ALA A 430 -14.82 8.22 -14.44
C ALA A 430 -14.15 6.92 -14.87
N ASN A 431 -13.39 6.25 -13.98
CA ASN A 431 -12.56 5.09 -14.27
C ASN A 431 -11.54 5.32 -15.39
N THR A 432 -10.97 6.53 -15.49
CA THR A 432 -10.01 6.87 -16.54
C THR A 432 -8.83 7.67 -16.00
N TYR A 433 -7.71 7.60 -16.70
CA TYR A 433 -6.62 8.56 -16.60
C TYR A 433 -6.13 8.95 -18.00
N SER A 434 -5.49 10.09 -18.10
CA SER A 434 -4.93 10.58 -19.36
C SER A 434 -3.59 11.27 -19.13
N PHE A 435 -2.86 11.49 -20.22
CA PHE A 435 -1.57 12.14 -20.20
C PHE A 435 -1.63 13.46 -20.96
N SER A 436 -0.84 14.41 -20.51
CA SER A 436 -0.62 15.67 -21.21
C SER A 436 0.82 16.16 -21.02
N TYR A 437 1.27 17.04 -21.89
CA TYR A 437 2.56 17.69 -21.80
C TYR A 437 2.44 19.20 -21.94
N SER A 438 3.45 19.91 -21.46
CA SER A 438 3.56 21.36 -21.61
C SER A 438 5.03 21.76 -21.78
N GLU A 439 5.27 22.85 -22.50
CA GLU A 439 6.58 23.48 -22.64
C GLU A 439 6.83 24.64 -21.65
N ASN A 440 5.76 25.08 -20.93
CA ASN A 440 5.81 26.26 -20.08
C ASN A 440 5.12 26.08 -18.72
N ASN A 441 4.68 24.85 -18.38
CA ASN A 441 3.93 24.50 -17.16
C ASN A 441 2.58 25.23 -17.00
N LYS A 442 2.01 25.73 -18.08
CA LYS A 442 0.71 26.45 -18.07
C LYS A 442 -0.25 25.82 -19.06
N ASP A 443 0.16 25.76 -20.30
CA ASP A 443 -0.67 25.28 -21.40
C ASP A 443 -0.35 23.80 -21.63
N PHE A 444 -1.20 22.91 -21.13
CA PHE A 444 -1.05 21.46 -21.28
C PHE A 444 -1.83 20.95 -22.47
N THR A 445 -1.14 20.22 -23.34
CA THR A 445 -1.72 19.58 -24.53
C THR A 445 -1.85 18.08 -24.26
N PRO A 446 -3.04 17.48 -24.44
CA PRO A 446 -3.22 16.04 -24.34
C PRO A 446 -2.32 15.27 -25.31
N ILE A 447 -1.89 14.06 -24.91
CA ILE A 447 -1.14 13.14 -25.74
C ILE A 447 -1.80 11.75 -25.76
N GLY A 448 -2.28 11.35 -26.93
CA GLY A 448 -3.09 10.14 -27.11
C GLY A 448 -4.46 10.21 -26.42
N ASP A 449 -5.19 9.14 -26.48
CA ASP A 449 -6.49 9.01 -25.84
C ASP A 449 -6.38 8.74 -24.35
N SER A 450 -7.47 8.94 -23.60
CA SER A 450 -7.56 8.52 -22.20
C SER A 450 -7.51 6.99 -22.11
N THR A 451 -6.95 6.51 -21.01
CA THR A 451 -6.78 5.09 -20.71
C THR A 451 -7.77 4.67 -19.64
N ASP A 452 -8.39 3.52 -19.80
CA ASP A 452 -9.22 2.89 -18.79
C ASP A 452 -8.35 2.46 -17.57
N MET A 453 -8.88 2.65 -16.38
CA MET A 453 -8.16 2.34 -15.13
C MET A 453 -8.12 0.84 -14.79
N TRP A 454 -8.77 -0.04 -15.56
CA TRP A 454 -8.79 -1.48 -15.27
C TRP A 454 -7.41 -2.13 -15.18
N ASN A 455 -6.39 -1.47 -15.72
CA ASN A 455 -5.01 -1.89 -15.52
C ASN A 455 -4.54 -1.80 -14.05
N GLY A 456 -5.24 -1.07 -13.18
CA GLY A 456 -4.93 -0.98 -11.74
C GLY A 456 -5.12 -2.29 -11.01
N HIS A 457 -6.17 -3.05 -11.38
CA HIS A 457 -6.50 -4.28 -10.69
C HIS A 457 -6.53 -4.07 -9.16
N TRP A 458 -6.38 -5.11 -8.35
CA TRP A 458 -6.38 -5.02 -6.88
C TRP A 458 -5.18 -4.27 -6.26
N LYS A 459 -4.07 -4.09 -7.00
CA LYS A 459 -2.89 -3.35 -6.52
C LYS A 459 -3.07 -1.85 -6.51
N GLY A 460 -4.01 -1.34 -7.30
CA GLY A 460 -4.16 0.09 -7.56
C GLY A 460 -3.12 0.63 -8.53
N LEU A 461 -3.24 1.90 -8.80
CA LEU A 461 -2.40 2.65 -9.72
C LEU A 461 -1.30 3.40 -8.97
N HIS A 462 -0.10 3.45 -9.54
CA HIS A 462 1.04 4.16 -8.97
C HIS A 462 1.63 5.11 -10.01
N PRO A 463 1.48 6.42 -9.85
CA PRO A 463 2.25 7.36 -10.66
C PRO A 463 3.73 7.18 -10.40
N ALA A 464 4.52 7.12 -11.47
CA ALA A 464 5.94 6.82 -11.43
C ALA A 464 6.78 7.72 -12.32
N VAL A 465 8.03 7.93 -11.96
CA VAL A 465 9.08 8.54 -12.80
C VAL A 465 10.10 7.50 -13.18
N PHE A 466 10.63 7.58 -14.41
CA PHE A 466 11.52 6.57 -14.94
C PHE A 466 12.56 7.13 -15.90
N CYS A 467 13.68 6.38 -16.03
CA CYS A 467 14.66 6.55 -17.10
C CYS A 467 15.32 5.20 -17.40
N TYR A 468 15.30 4.76 -18.65
CA TYR A 468 15.95 3.51 -19.07
C TYR A 468 16.48 3.60 -20.50
N ASN A 469 17.33 2.65 -20.88
CA ASN A 469 17.89 2.52 -22.23
C ASN A 469 17.63 1.12 -22.77
N THR A 470 17.18 1.00 -24.01
CA THR A 470 16.81 -0.30 -24.58
C THR A 470 18.01 -1.15 -25.02
N GLU A 471 19.18 -0.56 -25.20
CA GLU A 471 20.36 -1.24 -25.74
C GLU A 471 21.45 -1.50 -24.68
N GLY A 472 21.61 -0.56 -23.73
CA GLY A 472 22.68 -0.64 -22.75
C GLY A 472 22.60 0.43 -21.66
N LYS A 473 23.76 0.87 -21.17
CA LYS A 473 23.84 2.00 -20.25
C LYS A 473 23.81 3.31 -21.05
N GLY A 474 22.76 4.09 -20.85
CA GLY A 474 22.49 5.32 -21.55
C GLY A 474 23.03 6.58 -20.87
N GLY A 475 22.23 7.65 -20.93
CA GLY A 475 22.44 8.92 -20.26
C GLY A 475 21.72 9.01 -18.93
N LYS A 476 21.09 10.16 -18.71
CA LYS A 476 20.41 10.49 -17.45
C LYS A 476 19.16 11.32 -17.71
N ALA A 477 18.16 11.15 -16.86
CA ALA A 477 17.03 12.06 -16.73
C ALA A 477 17.13 12.83 -15.40
N HIS A 478 16.76 14.11 -15.41
CA HIS A 478 16.74 14.94 -14.21
C HIS A 478 15.33 15.48 -13.99
N PHE A 479 14.73 15.14 -12.84
CA PHE A 479 13.42 15.62 -12.41
C PHE A 479 13.60 16.73 -11.37
N ASP A 480 13.10 17.93 -11.66
CA ASP A 480 13.22 19.10 -10.77
C ASP A 480 12.28 19.00 -9.57
N TRP A 481 11.07 18.54 -9.84
CA TRP A 481 10.03 18.33 -8.84
C TRP A 481 8.93 17.39 -9.36
N ALA A 482 8.19 16.83 -8.43
CA ALA A 482 6.98 16.07 -8.67
C ALA A 482 5.86 16.63 -7.77
N ILE A 483 4.79 17.14 -8.36
CA ILE A 483 3.65 17.70 -7.63
C ILE A 483 2.42 16.83 -7.90
N TYR A 484 1.85 16.32 -6.84
CA TYR A 484 0.57 15.64 -6.85
C TYR A 484 -0.49 16.59 -6.29
N ASP A 485 -1.28 17.17 -7.16
CA ASP A 485 -2.39 18.06 -6.81
C ASP A 485 -3.68 17.24 -6.73
N ILE A 486 -4.10 16.89 -5.52
CA ILE A 486 -5.30 16.11 -5.25
C ILE A 486 -6.49 17.08 -5.30
N LYS A 487 -7.36 16.89 -6.28
CA LYS A 487 -8.49 17.78 -6.56
C LYS A 487 -9.73 17.43 -5.77
N ASP A 488 -9.95 16.14 -5.53
CA ASP A 488 -11.09 15.63 -4.80
C ASP A 488 -10.65 14.47 -3.91
N ASN A 489 -10.57 14.73 -2.63
CA ASN A 489 -10.28 13.77 -1.58
C ASN A 489 -11.55 13.36 -0.79
N HIS A 490 -12.72 13.89 -1.16
CA HIS A 490 -13.99 13.46 -0.59
C HIS A 490 -14.49 12.22 -1.33
N ILE A 491 -14.60 11.13 -0.58
CA ILE A 491 -15.20 9.90 -1.07
C ILE A 491 -16.72 10.07 -1.03
N VAL A 492 -17.35 10.29 -2.17
CA VAL A 492 -18.79 10.20 -2.30
C VAL A 492 -19.12 8.75 -2.67
N TYR A 493 -19.57 7.98 -1.70
CA TYR A 493 -20.14 6.66 -1.97
C TYR A 493 -21.58 6.82 -2.43
N LYS A 494 -21.88 6.17 -3.54
CA LYS A 494 -23.28 5.95 -3.93
C LYS A 494 -23.83 4.75 -3.17
N THR A 495 -25.07 4.83 -2.78
CA THR A 495 -25.78 3.67 -2.26
C THR A 495 -26.05 2.66 -3.38
N LYS A 496 -26.41 1.42 -3.06
CA LYS A 496 -26.76 0.40 -4.08
C LYS A 496 -27.91 0.84 -5.00
N ASP A 497 -28.71 1.79 -4.58
CA ASP A 497 -29.89 2.29 -5.28
C ASP A 497 -29.61 3.57 -6.11
N GLU A 498 -28.38 4.06 -6.09
CA GLU A 498 -27.88 5.19 -6.90
C GLU A 498 -26.89 4.71 -7.99
#